data_9a471c744748cf5a9d87669d4d072b10
#
_entry.id   9a471c744748cf5a9d87669d4d072b10
#
_cell.length_a   1.000
_cell.length_b   1.000
_cell.length_c   1.000
_cell.angle_alpha   90.00
_cell.angle_beta   90.00
_cell.angle_gamma   90.00
#
_symmetry.space_group_name_H-M   'P 1'
#
loop_
_entity.id
_entity.type
_entity.pdbx_description
1 polymer ?
#
loop_
_entity_poly.entity_id
_entity_poly.type
_entity_poly.pdbx_seq_one_letter_code
_entity_poly.pdbx_strand_id
1 'polypeptide(L)'
;MSNDYKPWTWNPPEDFKPLDYNASRQDGHDKVSGQAVYTRDVSIPGMLYAKILKSPYASAKIIKMDISRAEALTGVRDIIRFDDPDIRFENTTGGYCSSEYNILTLPPTADFYQHPMGVVVVADSEEICDCALRHIEIEWEEMPFILDMEESLKPDSPRIMPDVLRLNAAAKEPNTLITKKTDIGEVDKGFTEADKIIEYSFTRGPNTVAGIEGMVCVAHWRGDFLDIWQHHASHVEQVLSNPSLVNVGLSFVSLGYGTIDADVKSPPKDRKDPLLPLCERNRINVTIPYQGAWYGGISWLGYSTSFIRMATIIAKRAQNRPVKLLFDESHFYLTGDDAAKYKCRIGAKKDGTITALDWHVVGPVGELHIDKTHESTCIQNMRNTQEWALINHSPHICFRHGTQCCVPHNMMFDRVAAEFGLDPTVVALKNDGCQGHDWAWITKYQEENGFPKRHSLKEVIDLGKEAIQWDKKWHAPGAKKLSNGRMHGLGFVYINEWSWMPGRQFACLVLRDGKLTIIGMRADFGVDTESAFRYCVAAES
;
A
#
# COMPACT_ATOMS: atom_id res chain seq x y z
N MET A 1 6.37 -20.39 32.58
CA MET A 1 5.33 -21.03 31.76
C MET A 1 6.08 -21.79 30.69
N SER A 2 6.03 -23.13 30.71
CA SER A 2 6.78 -23.98 29.79
C SER A 2 6.25 -23.77 28.37
N ASN A 3 7.19 -23.56 27.45
CA ASN A 3 6.91 -23.36 26.01
C ASN A 3 6.60 -24.71 25.32
N ASP A 4 5.71 -25.51 25.89
CA ASP A 4 5.25 -26.79 25.29
C ASP A 4 4.16 -26.59 24.24
N TYR A 5 4.18 -25.42 23.54
CA TYR A 5 3.32 -25.21 22.39
C TYR A 5 3.86 -26.07 21.24
N LYS A 6 3.22 -27.22 21.01
CA LYS A 6 3.40 -27.95 19.74
C LYS A 6 2.67 -27.15 18.67
N PRO A 7 3.36 -26.73 17.60
CA PRO A 7 2.67 -26.10 16.50
C PRO A 7 1.60 -27.04 15.98
N TRP A 8 0.39 -26.52 15.86
CA TRP A 8 -0.73 -27.25 15.31
C TRP A 8 -0.46 -27.54 13.84
N THR A 9 -0.40 -28.81 13.49
CA THR A 9 -0.32 -29.24 12.08
C THR A 9 -1.72 -29.56 11.61
N TRP A 10 -2.25 -28.77 10.73
CA TRP A 10 -3.52 -29.08 10.09
C TRP A 10 -3.34 -30.22 9.10
N ASN A 11 -3.77 -31.40 9.52
CA ASN A 11 -3.91 -32.55 8.65
C ASN A 11 -5.42 -32.70 8.41
N PRO A 12 -5.96 -32.22 7.29
CA PRO A 12 -7.37 -32.42 7.01
C PRO A 12 -7.65 -33.93 6.99
N PRO A 13 -8.75 -34.37 7.63
CA PRO A 13 -9.19 -35.77 7.51
C PRO A 13 -9.24 -36.20 6.04
N GLU A 14 -8.96 -37.46 5.75
CA GLU A 14 -9.01 -37.98 4.36
C GLU A 14 -10.40 -37.82 3.72
N ASP A 15 -11.44 -37.76 4.53
CA ASP A 15 -12.83 -37.51 4.13
C ASP A 15 -13.25 -36.05 4.26
N PHE A 16 -12.31 -35.14 4.51
CA PHE A 16 -12.60 -33.70 4.59
C PHE A 16 -13.25 -33.24 3.29
N LYS A 17 -14.56 -33.08 3.37
CA LYS A 17 -15.31 -32.37 2.34
C LYS A 17 -15.34 -30.92 2.77
N PRO A 18 -14.56 -30.03 2.11
CA PRO A 18 -14.71 -28.61 2.37
C PRO A 18 -16.20 -28.28 2.22
N LEU A 19 -16.75 -27.56 3.17
CA LEU A 19 -18.12 -27.07 3.15
C LEU A 19 -18.44 -26.62 1.75
N ASP A 20 -19.57 -27.08 1.24
CA ASP A 20 -20.03 -26.97 -0.13
C ASP A 20 -19.37 -25.82 -0.91
N TYR A 21 -18.63 -26.11 -1.99
CA TYR A 21 -17.98 -25.11 -2.86
C TYR A 21 -18.94 -24.03 -3.36
N ASN A 22 -20.24 -24.24 -3.22
CA ASN A 22 -21.30 -23.30 -3.54
C ASN A 22 -21.77 -22.46 -2.33
N ALA A 23 -21.10 -22.54 -1.19
CA ALA A 23 -21.46 -21.70 -0.06
C ALA A 23 -21.25 -20.23 -0.42
N SER A 24 -22.31 -19.46 -0.33
CA SER A 24 -22.27 -18.03 -0.58
C SER A 24 -21.36 -17.33 0.42
N ARG A 25 -20.65 -16.34 -0.08
CA ARG A 25 -19.91 -15.41 0.78
C ARG A 25 -20.83 -14.83 1.86
N GLN A 26 -20.34 -14.73 3.10
CA GLN A 26 -21.16 -14.36 4.25
C GLN A 26 -21.78 -12.96 4.11
N ASP A 27 -21.02 -12.01 3.62
CA ASP A 27 -21.41 -10.62 3.43
C ASP A 27 -22.03 -10.34 2.04
N GLY A 28 -22.10 -11.37 1.20
CA GLY A 28 -22.50 -11.24 -0.20
C GLY A 28 -23.92 -10.75 -0.38
N HIS A 29 -24.86 -11.26 0.42
CA HIS A 29 -26.27 -10.86 0.35
C HIS A 29 -26.44 -9.38 0.67
N ASP A 30 -25.85 -8.90 1.77
CA ASP A 30 -25.96 -7.50 2.18
C ASP A 30 -25.33 -6.55 1.16
N LYS A 31 -24.22 -6.97 0.56
CA LYS A 31 -23.55 -6.18 -0.49
C LYS A 31 -24.39 -6.06 -1.77
N VAL A 32 -24.92 -7.18 -2.28
CA VAL A 32 -25.68 -7.15 -3.54
C VAL A 32 -27.10 -6.61 -3.37
N SER A 33 -27.65 -6.63 -2.17
CA SER A 33 -28.98 -6.06 -1.87
C SER A 33 -28.92 -4.58 -1.48
N GLY A 34 -27.72 -4.01 -1.31
CA GLY A 34 -27.54 -2.63 -0.84
C GLY A 34 -27.81 -2.44 0.64
N GLN A 35 -27.84 -3.52 1.43
CA GLN A 35 -28.00 -3.46 2.89
C GLN A 35 -26.67 -3.28 3.63
N ALA A 36 -25.55 -3.53 2.96
CA ALA A 36 -24.23 -3.29 3.52
C ALA A 36 -24.01 -1.79 3.74
N VAL A 37 -23.73 -1.43 4.99
CA VAL A 37 -23.46 -0.04 5.40
C VAL A 37 -21.95 0.16 5.46
N TYR A 38 -21.43 1.00 4.60
CA TYR A 38 -20.01 1.39 4.58
C TYR A 38 -19.79 2.64 5.44
N THR A 39 -18.54 3.01 5.72
CA THR A 39 -18.26 4.22 6.49
C THR A 39 -18.82 5.47 5.82
N ARG A 40 -18.83 5.50 4.49
CA ARG A 40 -19.44 6.56 3.69
C ARG A 40 -20.94 6.71 3.97
N ASP A 41 -21.62 5.61 4.24
CA ASP A 41 -23.08 5.56 4.46
C ASP A 41 -23.47 5.88 5.90
N VAL A 42 -22.53 5.88 6.85
CA VAL A 42 -22.82 6.18 8.26
C VAL A 42 -23.46 7.57 8.36
N SER A 43 -24.65 7.63 8.93
CA SER A 43 -25.38 8.85 9.19
C SER A 43 -25.85 8.89 10.63
N ILE A 44 -25.52 9.95 11.35
CA ILE A 44 -25.86 10.15 12.75
C ILE A 44 -26.63 11.46 12.87
N PRO A 45 -27.74 11.53 13.63
CA PRO A 45 -28.50 12.75 13.79
C PRO A 45 -27.63 13.94 14.24
N GLY A 46 -27.76 15.06 13.55
CA GLY A 46 -26.97 16.28 13.84
C GLY A 46 -25.55 16.25 13.33
N MET A 47 -25.17 15.26 12.52
CA MET A 47 -23.82 15.15 11.94
C MET A 47 -23.46 16.35 11.09
N LEU A 48 -22.20 16.75 11.17
CA LEU A 48 -21.56 17.72 10.29
C LEU A 48 -20.66 17.01 9.27
N TYR A 49 -20.40 17.71 8.20
CA TYR A 49 -19.50 17.28 7.13
C TYR A 49 -18.26 18.17 7.10
N ALA A 50 -17.13 17.60 6.79
CA ALA A 50 -15.88 18.34 6.68
C ALA A 50 -15.14 17.95 5.41
N LYS A 51 -14.61 18.95 4.69
CA LYS A 51 -13.80 18.77 3.49
C LYS A 51 -12.56 19.67 3.54
N ILE A 52 -11.47 19.17 2.97
CA ILE A 52 -10.17 19.84 2.95
C ILE A 52 -9.97 20.49 1.58
N LEU A 53 -9.39 21.69 1.56
CA LEU A 53 -8.93 22.33 0.33
C LEU A 53 -7.87 21.45 -0.36
N LYS A 54 -7.90 21.42 -1.68
CA LYS A 54 -6.90 20.74 -2.51
C LYS A 54 -6.14 21.75 -3.35
N SER A 55 -4.82 21.58 -3.42
CA SER A 55 -3.99 22.45 -4.25
C SER A 55 -4.33 22.31 -5.74
N PRO A 56 -4.51 23.41 -6.47
CA PRO A 56 -4.63 23.39 -7.92
C PRO A 56 -3.28 23.31 -8.64
N TYR A 57 -2.16 23.29 -7.89
CA TYR A 57 -0.78 23.31 -8.40
C TYR A 57 -0.01 22.07 -7.96
N ALA A 58 0.98 21.70 -8.76
CA ALA A 58 1.91 20.61 -8.44
C ALA A 58 2.90 21.00 -7.33
N SER A 59 3.23 22.28 -7.21
CA SER A 59 4.04 22.84 -6.14
C SER A 59 3.68 24.30 -5.95
N ALA A 60 3.23 24.67 -4.77
CA ALA A 60 2.82 26.05 -4.47
C ALA A 60 2.77 26.30 -2.97
N LYS A 61 2.78 27.57 -2.60
CA LYS A 61 2.61 28.04 -1.22
C LYS A 61 1.45 29.01 -1.13
N ILE A 62 0.69 28.94 -0.05
CA ILE A 62 -0.33 29.93 0.29
C ILE A 62 0.38 31.16 0.86
N ILE A 63 0.24 32.30 0.17
CA ILE A 63 0.76 33.60 0.61
C ILE A 63 -0.29 34.34 1.43
N LYS A 64 -1.53 34.30 0.97
CA LYS A 64 -2.65 34.93 1.64
C LYS A 64 -3.91 34.11 1.45
N MET A 65 -4.77 34.11 2.46
CA MET A 65 -6.06 33.41 2.42
C MET A 65 -7.13 34.31 3.05
N ASP A 66 -8.20 34.57 2.30
CA ASP A 66 -9.39 35.25 2.80
C ASP A 66 -10.57 34.28 2.80
N ILE A 67 -11.07 34.00 4.00
CA ILE A 67 -12.17 33.05 4.25
C ILE A 67 -13.50 33.75 4.51
N SER A 68 -13.53 35.09 4.54
CA SER A 68 -14.70 35.89 4.99
C SER A 68 -15.98 35.57 4.22
N ARG A 69 -15.87 35.36 2.90
CA ARG A 69 -17.03 35.02 2.06
C ARG A 69 -17.52 33.60 2.33
N ALA A 70 -16.62 32.68 2.61
CA ALA A 70 -16.95 31.29 2.96
C ALA A 70 -17.62 31.20 4.34
N GLU A 71 -17.10 31.94 5.33
CA GLU A 71 -17.69 32.03 6.69
C GLU A 71 -19.10 32.60 6.70
N ALA A 72 -19.41 33.52 5.78
CA ALA A 72 -20.72 34.14 5.67
C ALA A 72 -21.79 33.22 5.08
N LEU A 73 -21.44 32.07 4.53
CA LEU A 73 -22.40 31.14 3.91
C LEU A 73 -23.25 30.44 4.99
N THR A 74 -24.57 30.46 4.76
CA THR A 74 -25.50 29.75 5.62
C THR A 74 -25.19 28.27 5.65
N GLY A 75 -25.05 27.69 6.85
CA GLY A 75 -24.76 26.27 7.05
C GLY A 75 -23.28 25.96 7.21
N VAL A 76 -22.38 26.89 6.98
CA VAL A 76 -20.98 26.77 7.43
C VAL A 76 -20.93 26.90 8.94
N ARG A 77 -20.20 26.00 9.61
CA ARG A 77 -20.13 25.91 11.07
C ARG A 77 -18.75 26.23 11.63
N ASP A 78 -17.70 25.89 10.92
CA ASP A 78 -16.32 26.19 11.29
C ASP A 78 -15.43 26.20 10.04
N ILE A 79 -14.39 27.00 10.04
CA ILE A 79 -13.33 26.99 9.03
C ILE A 79 -12.00 26.98 9.76
N ILE A 80 -11.27 25.89 9.61
CA ILE A 80 -10.04 25.63 10.33
C ILE A 80 -8.86 25.82 9.38
N ARG A 81 -7.97 26.73 9.70
CA ARG A 81 -6.83 27.09 8.85
C ARG A 81 -5.55 26.38 9.31
N PHE A 82 -4.55 26.31 8.41
CA PHE A 82 -3.23 25.72 8.69
C PHE A 82 -2.48 26.37 9.87
N ASP A 83 -2.79 27.60 10.20
CA ASP A 83 -2.20 28.37 11.31
C ASP A 83 -3.03 28.32 12.60
N ASP A 84 -4.11 27.53 12.64
CA ASP A 84 -4.96 27.33 13.81
C ASP A 84 -4.20 26.53 14.89
N PRO A 85 -4.16 27.02 16.14
CA PRO A 85 -3.39 26.38 17.21
C PRO A 85 -3.83 24.95 17.54
N ASP A 86 -5.11 24.60 17.30
CA ASP A 86 -5.62 23.24 17.57
C ASP A 86 -5.07 22.19 16.61
N ILE A 87 -4.62 22.61 15.41
CA ILE A 87 -4.11 21.73 14.37
C ILE A 87 -2.63 21.95 14.11
N ARG A 88 -2.09 23.02 14.62
CA ARG A 88 -0.67 23.34 14.48
C ARG A 88 0.14 22.42 15.39
N PHE A 89 0.74 21.42 14.81
CA PHE A 89 1.69 20.57 15.50
C PHE A 89 3.10 21.10 15.23
N GLU A 90 3.81 21.48 16.28
CA GLU A 90 5.20 21.90 16.16
C GLU A 90 6.06 20.70 15.76
N ASN A 91 6.78 20.84 14.64
CA ASN A 91 7.93 20.02 14.22
C ASN A 91 7.79 18.51 14.36
N THR A 92 6.89 17.92 13.63
CA THR A 92 6.92 16.47 13.41
C THR A 92 7.88 16.15 12.27
N THR A 93 9.17 16.16 12.55
CA THR A 93 10.15 15.59 11.62
C THR A 93 9.99 14.10 11.57
N GLY A 94 9.76 13.53 10.43
CA GLY A 94 9.89 12.11 10.28
C GLY A 94 8.73 11.35 9.73
N GLY A 95 8.17 11.82 8.69
CA GLY A 95 7.50 10.96 7.74
C GLY A 95 8.43 10.59 6.63
N TYR A 96 8.23 9.42 6.10
CA TYR A 96 8.97 8.82 5.02
C TYR A 96 9.01 9.69 3.74
N CYS A 97 8.04 10.52 3.52
CA CYS A 97 7.86 11.39 2.38
C CYS A 97 7.46 12.80 2.79
N SER A 98 7.85 13.23 3.94
CA SER A 98 7.21 14.40 4.47
C SER A 98 8.20 15.46 4.84
N SER A 99 7.85 16.65 4.42
CA SER A 99 8.31 17.89 5.01
C SER A 99 7.94 17.94 6.51
N GLU A 100 8.53 18.82 7.26
CA GLU A 100 8.15 19.11 8.64
C GLU A 100 6.66 19.49 8.80
N TYR A 101 6.00 19.87 7.70
CA TYR A 101 4.59 20.23 7.62
C TYR A 101 3.64 19.07 7.34
N ASN A 102 4.16 17.93 7.51
CA ASN A 102 3.66 16.69 7.11
C ASN A 102 2.22 16.41 7.45
N ILE A 103 1.66 15.64 6.61
CA ILE A 103 0.58 14.66 6.75
C ILE A 103 -0.36 14.82 7.98
N LEU A 104 0.14 15.30 9.10
CA LEU A 104 -0.60 15.48 10.35
C LEU A 104 -1.22 16.86 10.52
N THR A 105 -0.94 17.78 9.62
CA THR A 105 -1.44 19.15 9.67
C THR A 105 -1.97 19.55 8.31
N LEU A 106 -2.62 20.67 8.24
CA LEU A 106 -2.93 21.31 6.98
C LEU A 106 -1.70 22.11 6.53
N PRO A 107 -0.81 21.58 5.67
CA PRO A 107 0.38 22.32 5.28
C PRO A 107 0.00 23.60 4.52
N PRO A 108 0.80 24.68 4.67
CA PRO A 108 0.62 25.87 3.84
C PRO A 108 1.21 25.73 2.44
N THR A 109 1.91 24.61 2.16
CA THR A 109 2.59 24.30 0.90
C THR A 109 2.05 23.05 0.27
N ALA A 110 1.96 23.05 -1.05
CA ALA A 110 1.63 21.88 -1.86
C ALA A 110 2.91 21.24 -2.41
N ASP A 111 3.03 19.94 -2.25
CA ASP A 111 4.12 19.14 -2.80
C ASP A 111 3.70 18.36 -4.06
N PHE A 112 2.39 18.30 -4.35
CA PHE A 112 1.83 17.65 -5.53
C PHE A 112 0.45 18.23 -5.87
N TYR A 113 0.01 17.99 -7.09
CA TYR A 113 -1.32 18.40 -7.57
C TYR A 113 -2.42 17.76 -6.71
N GLN A 114 -3.39 18.54 -6.28
CA GLN A 114 -4.46 18.17 -5.36
C GLN A 114 -4.00 17.73 -3.95
N HIS A 115 -2.85 18.18 -3.52
CA HIS A 115 -2.41 18.00 -2.13
C HIS A 115 -3.45 18.60 -1.18
N PRO A 116 -3.99 17.82 -0.21
CA PRO A 116 -4.88 18.34 0.83
C PRO A 116 -4.13 19.28 1.76
N MET A 117 -4.54 20.55 1.80
CA MET A 117 -3.76 21.56 2.47
C MET A 117 -4.58 22.76 2.92
N GLY A 118 -3.97 23.60 3.70
CA GLY A 118 -4.35 24.98 3.93
C GLY A 118 -5.57 25.19 4.81
N VAL A 119 -6.70 24.56 4.51
CA VAL A 119 -7.96 24.83 5.20
C VAL A 119 -8.93 23.65 5.15
N VAL A 120 -9.68 23.45 6.25
CA VAL A 120 -10.84 22.55 6.33
C VAL A 120 -12.09 23.38 6.53
N VAL A 121 -13.11 23.11 5.75
CA VAL A 121 -14.47 23.65 5.95
C VAL A 121 -15.33 22.59 6.64
N VAL A 122 -16.07 23.01 7.66
CA VAL A 122 -17.04 22.19 8.39
C VAL A 122 -18.43 22.80 8.22
N ALA A 123 -19.38 22.02 7.75
CA ALA A 123 -20.71 22.50 7.39
C ALA A 123 -21.83 21.47 7.63
N ASP A 124 -23.07 21.91 7.46
CA ASP A 124 -24.27 21.05 7.62
C ASP A 124 -24.45 20.01 6.50
N SER A 125 -23.78 20.19 5.34
CA SER A 125 -23.77 19.21 4.24
C SER A 125 -22.47 19.28 3.45
N GLU A 126 -22.22 18.24 2.64
CA GLU A 126 -21.06 18.16 1.74
C GLU A 126 -21.09 19.27 0.69
N GLU A 127 -22.27 19.57 0.13
CA GLU A 127 -22.46 20.61 -0.90
C GLU A 127 -22.13 22.00 -0.35
N ILE A 128 -22.45 22.25 0.92
CA ILE A 128 -22.10 23.51 1.58
C ILE A 128 -20.59 23.60 1.77
N CYS A 129 -19.92 22.50 2.13
CA CYS A 129 -18.45 22.45 2.20
C CYS A 129 -17.83 22.79 0.83
N ASP A 130 -18.30 22.15 -0.25
CA ASP A 130 -17.80 22.40 -1.60
C ASP A 130 -18.08 23.83 -2.07
N CYS A 131 -19.24 24.37 -1.72
CA CYS A 131 -19.56 25.76 -2.00
C CYS A 131 -18.62 26.70 -1.25
N ALA A 132 -18.42 26.48 0.03
CA ALA A 132 -17.56 27.31 0.87
C ALA A 132 -16.10 27.27 0.41
N LEU A 133 -15.56 26.10 0.08
CA LEU A 133 -14.20 25.96 -0.45
C LEU A 133 -13.99 26.78 -1.73
N ARG A 134 -15.00 26.89 -2.61
CA ARG A 134 -14.94 27.74 -3.81
C ARG A 134 -15.02 29.25 -3.52
N HIS A 135 -15.48 29.65 -2.33
CA HIS A 135 -15.56 31.04 -1.91
C HIS A 135 -14.35 31.52 -1.10
N ILE A 136 -13.39 30.64 -0.83
CA ILE A 136 -12.13 31.01 -0.22
C ILE A 136 -11.22 31.61 -1.29
N GLU A 137 -10.77 32.85 -1.06
CA GLU A 137 -9.84 33.53 -1.96
C GLU A 137 -8.41 33.28 -1.50
N ILE A 138 -7.58 32.74 -2.40
CA ILE A 138 -6.20 32.36 -2.07
C ILE A 138 -5.24 32.99 -3.07
N GLU A 139 -4.25 33.68 -2.55
CA GLU A 139 -3.08 34.13 -3.30
C GLU A 139 -1.99 33.06 -3.19
N TRP A 140 -1.59 32.53 -4.33
CA TRP A 140 -0.63 31.45 -4.46
C TRP A 140 0.72 31.94 -4.95
N GLU A 141 1.79 31.40 -4.41
CA GLU A 141 3.13 31.44 -4.99
C GLU A 141 3.42 30.07 -5.62
N GLU A 142 3.45 30.02 -6.94
CA GLU A 142 3.85 28.80 -7.65
C GLU A 142 5.35 28.56 -7.46
N MET A 143 5.72 27.32 -7.19
CA MET A 143 7.10 26.92 -6.94
C MET A 143 7.58 25.94 -8.03
N PRO A 144 8.88 25.83 -8.26
CA PRO A 144 9.43 24.84 -9.18
C PRO A 144 8.97 23.42 -8.80
N PHE A 145 8.70 22.60 -9.82
CA PHE A 145 8.32 21.22 -9.65
C PHE A 145 8.96 20.30 -10.69
N ILE A 146 9.07 19.03 -10.37
CA ILE A 146 9.64 17.99 -11.23
C ILE A 146 8.72 16.78 -11.20
N LEU A 147 8.38 16.25 -12.38
CA LEU A 147 7.54 15.05 -12.53
C LEU A 147 8.30 13.86 -13.11
N ASP A 148 9.45 14.09 -13.75
CA ASP A 148 10.29 13.02 -14.30
C ASP A 148 11.36 12.59 -13.31
N MET A 149 11.41 11.29 -13.04
CA MET A 149 12.33 10.70 -12.07
C MET A 149 13.81 10.84 -12.48
N GLU A 150 14.13 10.70 -13.76
CA GLU A 150 15.52 10.79 -14.24
C GLU A 150 16.00 12.25 -14.25
N GLU A 151 15.10 13.19 -14.56
CA GLU A 151 15.39 14.63 -14.41
C GLU A 151 15.66 14.99 -12.95
N SER A 152 14.88 14.42 -12.03
CA SER A 152 15.01 14.67 -10.60
C SER A 152 16.37 14.22 -10.04
N LEU A 153 16.94 13.17 -10.58
CA LEU A 153 18.22 12.62 -10.13
C LEU A 153 19.44 13.34 -10.73
N LYS A 154 19.26 14.33 -11.60
CA LYS A 154 20.40 15.08 -12.17
C LYS A 154 21.06 15.97 -11.12
N PRO A 155 22.40 16.14 -11.16
CA PRO A 155 23.12 16.97 -10.20
C PRO A 155 22.71 18.44 -10.20
N ASP A 156 22.25 18.95 -11.33
CA ASP A 156 21.81 20.34 -11.55
C ASP A 156 20.29 20.52 -11.40
N SER A 157 19.59 19.47 -11.02
CA SER A 157 18.15 19.51 -10.80
C SER A 157 17.79 20.46 -9.65
N PRO A 158 16.76 21.30 -9.79
CA PRO A 158 16.31 22.14 -8.68
C PRO A 158 15.89 21.27 -7.51
N ARG A 159 16.31 21.67 -6.30
CA ARG A 159 15.88 20.95 -5.09
C ARG A 159 14.40 21.21 -4.86
N ILE A 160 13.61 20.15 -4.91
CA ILE A 160 12.19 20.15 -4.56
C ILE A 160 12.00 19.59 -3.16
N MET A 161 10.86 19.89 -2.52
CA MET A 161 10.54 19.41 -1.18
C MET A 161 11.75 19.54 -0.22
N PRO A 162 12.24 20.76 0.03
CA PRO A 162 13.49 20.98 0.76
C PRO A 162 13.49 20.38 2.17
N ASP A 163 12.32 20.26 2.78
CA ASP A 163 12.12 19.79 4.14
C ASP A 163 11.93 18.27 4.23
N VAL A 164 11.90 17.56 3.09
CA VAL A 164 11.82 16.10 3.11
C VAL A 164 13.11 15.50 3.67
N LEU A 165 12.95 14.63 4.66
CA LEU A 165 14.06 13.94 5.29
C LEU A 165 14.77 13.03 4.28
N ARG A 166 16.09 13.18 4.15
CA ARG A 166 16.93 12.29 3.36
C ARG A 166 17.23 11.03 4.18
N LEU A 167 16.73 9.89 3.74
CA LEU A 167 16.85 8.63 4.47
C LEU A 167 18.24 7.98 4.33
N ASN A 168 19.05 8.46 3.40
CA ASN A 168 20.40 7.98 3.18
C ASN A 168 21.39 9.14 3.10
N ALA A 169 22.28 9.25 4.08
CA ALA A 169 23.33 10.26 4.11
C ALA A 169 24.31 10.16 2.91
N ALA A 170 24.37 8.99 2.25
CA ALA A 170 25.16 8.78 1.04
C ALA A 170 24.49 9.30 -0.25
N ALA A 171 23.22 9.70 -0.19
CA ALA A 171 22.52 10.31 -1.32
C ALA A 171 23.13 11.69 -1.59
N LYS A 172 23.89 11.79 -2.67
CA LYS A 172 24.67 13.00 -3.02
C LYS A 172 23.85 14.00 -3.80
N GLU A 173 22.87 13.50 -4.55
CA GLU A 173 22.08 14.34 -5.45
C GLU A 173 20.90 15.00 -4.72
N PRO A 174 20.49 16.20 -5.10
CA PRO A 174 19.52 17.01 -4.35
C PRO A 174 18.20 16.31 -4.05
N ASN A 175 17.70 15.52 -5.02
CA ASN A 175 16.39 14.88 -4.95
C ASN A 175 16.47 13.36 -4.82
N THR A 176 17.65 12.79 -4.56
CA THR A 176 17.78 11.37 -4.27
C THR A 176 17.43 11.11 -2.81
N LEU A 177 16.40 10.33 -2.59
CA LEU A 177 15.96 9.95 -1.24
C LEU A 177 16.77 8.76 -0.72
N ILE A 178 16.90 7.71 -1.53
CA ILE A 178 17.68 6.50 -1.23
C ILE A 178 18.38 6.01 -2.48
N THR A 179 19.61 5.50 -2.31
CA THR A 179 20.26 4.61 -3.28
C THR A 179 20.58 3.31 -2.55
N LYS A 180 19.99 2.21 -3.01
CA LYS A 180 20.19 0.87 -2.44
C LYS A 180 20.86 -0.02 -3.47
N LYS A 181 21.94 -0.70 -3.07
CA LYS A 181 22.62 -1.71 -3.88
C LYS A 181 22.59 -3.03 -3.16
N THR A 182 22.29 -4.10 -3.87
CA THR A 182 22.30 -5.46 -3.38
C THR A 182 23.01 -6.32 -4.39
N ASP A 183 24.12 -6.96 -3.99
CA ASP A 183 24.85 -7.95 -4.78
C ASP A 183 24.73 -9.32 -4.10
N ILE A 184 24.33 -10.32 -4.87
CA ILE A 184 24.19 -11.72 -4.42
C ILE A 184 24.98 -12.58 -5.40
N GLY A 185 25.76 -13.53 -4.86
CA GLY A 185 26.57 -14.44 -5.67
C GLY A 185 27.67 -13.76 -6.46
N GLU A 186 28.04 -14.37 -7.58
CA GLU A 186 29.14 -13.93 -8.46
C GLU A 186 28.58 -13.48 -9.82
N VAL A 187 28.02 -12.27 -9.88
CA VAL A 187 27.24 -11.77 -11.03
C VAL A 187 27.99 -11.83 -12.33
N ASP A 188 29.25 -11.38 -12.35
CA ASP A 188 30.07 -11.36 -13.56
C ASP A 188 30.41 -12.76 -14.06
N LYS A 189 30.60 -13.74 -13.15
CA LYS A 189 30.76 -15.15 -13.50
C LYS A 189 29.47 -15.71 -14.10
N GLY A 190 28.32 -15.40 -13.50
CA GLY A 190 27.01 -15.81 -14.02
C GLY A 190 26.76 -15.28 -15.44
N PHE A 191 27.20 -14.06 -15.76
CA PHE A 191 27.17 -13.56 -17.13
C PHE A 191 28.12 -14.29 -18.07
N THR A 192 29.29 -14.72 -17.59
CA THR A 192 30.24 -15.51 -18.39
C THR A 192 29.72 -16.91 -18.71
N GLU A 193 28.87 -17.49 -17.85
CA GLU A 193 28.27 -18.81 -18.02
C GLU A 193 27.03 -18.79 -18.94
N ALA A 194 26.56 -17.61 -19.31
CA ALA A 194 25.38 -17.45 -20.17
C ALA A 194 25.69 -17.76 -21.63
N ASP A 195 24.76 -18.39 -22.35
CA ASP A 195 24.82 -18.53 -23.80
C ASP A 195 24.54 -17.20 -24.50
N LYS A 196 23.74 -16.34 -23.85
CA LYS A 196 23.42 -15.01 -24.31
C LYS A 196 23.14 -14.04 -23.18
N ILE A 197 23.53 -12.78 -23.39
CA ILE A 197 23.14 -11.65 -22.55
C ILE A 197 22.05 -10.88 -23.27
N ILE A 198 20.91 -10.70 -22.58
CA ILE A 198 19.72 -10.00 -23.06
C ILE A 198 19.63 -8.68 -22.32
N GLU A 199 19.60 -7.58 -23.05
CA GLU A 199 19.49 -6.22 -22.50
C GLU A 199 18.20 -5.57 -22.95
N TYR A 200 17.48 -4.95 -22.03
CA TYR A 200 16.25 -4.22 -22.34
C TYR A 200 15.94 -3.20 -21.24
N SER A 201 15.07 -2.27 -21.59
CA SER A 201 14.53 -1.32 -20.65
C SER A 201 13.01 -1.21 -20.83
N PHE A 202 12.33 -0.86 -19.78
CA PHE A 202 10.88 -0.59 -19.81
C PHE A 202 10.49 0.36 -18.70
N THR A 203 9.31 0.95 -18.86
CA THR A 203 8.68 1.77 -17.84
C THR A 203 7.39 1.09 -17.40
N ARG A 204 7.24 0.87 -16.11
CA ARG A 204 5.96 0.54 -15.51
C ARG A 204 5.24 1.86 -15.21
N GLY A 205 4.04 2.03 -15.75
CA GLY A 205 3.22 3.20 -15.46
C GLY A 205 2.66 3.16 -14.05
N PRO A 206 2.21 4.29 -13.52
CA PRO A 206 1.51 4.34 -12.24
C PRO A 206 0.17 3.59 -12.34
N ASN A 207 -0.20 2.92 -11.28
CA ASN A 207 -1.52 2.31 -11.11
C ASN A 207 -2.29 3.06 -10.04
N THR A 208 -3.57 3.30 -10.27
CA THR A 208 -4.44 3.84 -9.23
C THR A 208 -5.15 2.71 -8.47
N VAL A 209 -5.34 2.91 -7.18
CA VAL A 209 -6.13 1.99 -6.35
C VAL A 209 -7.61 2.00 -6.76
N ALA A 210 -8.10 3.14 -7.28
CA ALA A 210 -9.48 3.33 -7.72
C ALA A 210 -10.52 2.75 -6.74
N GLY A 211 -10.29 2.97 -5.44
CA GLY A 211 -11.18 2.47 -4.40
C GLY A 211 -12.60 3.01 -4.58
N ILE A 212 -13.59 2.13 -4.55
CA ILE A 212 -15.00 2.52 -4.75
C ILE A 212 -15.50 3.34 -3.56
N GLU A 213 -15.10 2.97 -2.34
CA GLU A 213 -15.36 3.79 -1.15
C GLU A 213 -14.26 4.83 -0.98
N GLY A 214 -14.64 6.10 -0.94
CA GLY A 214 -13.74 7.21 -0.63
C GLY A 214 -13.13 7.10 0.76
N MET A 215 -12.01 7.79 1.02
CA MET A 215 -11.43 7.87 2.35
C MET A 215 -12.35 8.68 3.27
N VAL A 216 -12.94 8.03 4.24
CA VAL A 216 -13.95 8.61 5.14
C VAL A 216 -13.64 8.24 6.59
N CYS A 217 -13.77 9.21 7.46
CA CYS A 217 -13.75 9.00 8.91
C CYS A 217 -14.92 9.74 9.55
N VAL A 218 -15.70 9.04 10.36
CA VAL A 218 -16.71 9.68 11.21
C VAL A 218 -16.21 9.64 12.63
N ALA A 219 -16.15 10.80 13.28
CA ALA A 219 -15.75 10.95 14.68
C ALA A 219 -16.88 11.56 15.50
N HIS A 220 -17.15 11.02 16.69
CA HIS A 220 -18.17 11.51 17.59
C HIS A 220 -17.72 11.41 19.04
N TRP A 221 -17.63 12.54 19.70
CA TRP A 221 -17.38 12.61 21.12
C TRP A 221 -18.69 12.49 21.92
N ARG A 222 -18.68 11.59 22.90
CA ARG A 222 -19.75 11.45 23.90
C ARG A 222 -19.17 11.67 25.28
N GLY A 223 -19.06 12.93 25.69
CA GLY A 223 -18.27 13.31 26.86
C GLY A 223 -16.80 13.01 26.64
N ASP A 224 -16.22 12.14 27.48
CA ASP A 224 -14.83 11.70 27.39
C ASP A 224 -14.63 10.45 26.50
N PHE A 225 -15.70 9.88 25.96
CA PHE A 225 -15.65 8.73 25.06
C PHE A 225 -15.68 9.19 23.60
N LEU A 226 -14.88 8.53 22.78
CA LEU A 226 -14.75 8.81 21.37
C LEU A 226 -15.19 7.60 20.55
N ASP A 227 -16.20 7.77 19.72
CA ASP A 227 -16.61 6.79 18.73
C ASP A 227 -16.01 7.18 17.37
N ILE A 228 -15.36 6.23 16.71
CA ILE A 228 -14.77 6.38 15.39
C ILE A 228 -15.33 5.31 14.47
N TRP A 229 -15.82 5.72 13.30
CA TRP A 229 -16.12 4.84 12.18
C TRP A 229 -15.12 5.14 11.07
N GLN A 230 -14.48 4.10 10.57
CA GLN A 230 -13.56 4.24 9.44
C GLN A 230 -13.53 2.98 8.59
N HIS A 231 -13.08 3.14 7.37
CA HIS A 231 -13.04 2.09 6.34
C HIS A 231 -11.89 1.08 6.51
N HIS A 232 -10.94 1.31 7.40
CA HIS A 232 -9.75 0.46 7.55
C HIS A 232 -9.35 0.24 9.00
N ALA A 233 -8.97 -1.00 9.33
CA ALA A 233 -8.73 -1.49 10.69
C ALA A 233 -7.41 -1.08 11.34
N SER A 234 -6.62 -0.19 10.74
CA SER A 234 -5.25 0.04 11.23
C SER A 234 -5.18 1.05 12.38
N HIS A 235 -4.73 0.55 13.52
CA HIS A 235 -4.07 1.31 14.60
C HIS A 235 -4.78 2.57 15.13
N VAL A 236 -6.11 2.74 14.93
CA VAL A 236 -6.86 3.95 15.32
C VAL A 236 -6.65 4.32 16.78
N GLU A 237 -6.83 3.35 17.67
CA GLU A 237 -6.67 3.61 19.10
C GLU A 237 -5.24 4.01 19.46
N GLN A 238 -4.26 3.40 18.77
CA GLN A 238 -2.84 3.72 19.00
C GLN A 238 -2.50 5.13 18.53
N VAL A 239 -3.00 5.49 17.35
CA VAL A 239 -2.79 6.82 16.76
C VAL A 239 -3.34 7.94 17.63
N LEU A 240 -4.48 7.70 18.28
CA LEU A 240 -5.15 8.69 19.10
C LEU A 240 -4.65 8.72 20.54
N SER A 241 -4.23 7.59 21.09
CA SER A 241 -3.81 7.45 22.49
C SER A 241 -2.30 7.55 22.70
N ASN A 242 -1.50 7.25 21.70
CA ASN A 242 -0.05 7.29 21.76
C ASN A 242 0.56 7.84 20.47
N PRO A 243 0.73 9.15 20.38
CA PRO A 243 1.26 9.79 19.18
C PRO A 243 2.70 9.40 18.82
N SER A 244 3.49 8.92 19.77
CA SER A 244 4.83 8.41 19.46
C SER A 244 4.81 7.17 18.58
N LEU A 245 3.73 6.40 18.59
CA LEU A 245 3.52 5.25 17.69
C LEU A 245 3.19 5.65 16.25
N VAL A 246 2.71 6.87 16.01
CA VAL A 246 2.55 7.41 14.65
C VAL A 246 3.89 7.44 13.93
N ASN A 247 4.94 7.76 14.66
CA ASN A 247 6.31 7.75 14.15
C ASN A 247 6.86 6.33 13.96
N VAL A 248 6.42 5.36 14.75
CA VAL A 248 6.81 3.96 14.61
C VAL A 248 6.14 3.33 13.39
N GLY A 249 4.90 3.68 13.08
CA GLY A 249 4.24 3.23 11.84
C GLY A 249 4.99 3.68 10.59
N LEU A 250 5.45 4.92 10.59
CA LEU A 250 6.30 5.48 9.52
C LEU A 250 7.69 4.82 9.47
N SER A 251 8.25 4.47 10.63
CA SER A 251 9.49 3.70 10.73
C SER A 251 9.30 2.24 10.29
N PHE A 252 8.13 1.66 10.48
CA PHE A 252 7.86 0.26 10.09
C PHE A 252 7.81 0.07 8.58
N VAL A 253 7.28 1.02 7.84
CA VAL A 253 7.34 1.00 6.38
C VAL A 253 8.79 1.15 5.90
N SER A 254 9.56 1.97 6.57
CA SER A 254 11.00 2.10 6.27
C SER A 254 11.84 0.94 6.78
N LEU A 255 11.42 0.22 7.81
CA LEU A 255 12.16 -0.85 8.46
C LEU A 255 11.70 -2.26 8.03
N GLY A 256 10.48 -2.40 7.50
CA GLY A 256 9.92 -3.70 7.12
C GLY A 256 10.51 -4.28 5.85
N TYR A 257 11.14 -3.47 5.01
CA TYR A 257 11.52 -3.87 3.67
C TYR A 257 12.99 -3.66 3.33
N GLY A 258 13.82 -4.17 4.16
CA GLY A 258 15.25 -4.24 3.90
C GLY A 258 16.01 -3.13 4.63
N THR A 259 17.14 -3.52 5.04
CA THR A 259 18.15 -2.75 5.76
C THR A 259 18.28 -1.31 5.24
N ILE A 260 17.44 -0.44 5.79
CA ILE A 260 17.85 0.95 5.92
C ILE A 260 18.99 0.92 6.92
N ASP A 261 20.06 1.61 6.58
CA ASP A 261 21.26 1.68 7.40
C ASP A 261 20.90 1.85 8.87
N ALA A 262 21.60 1.11 9.73
CA ALA A 262 21.34 1.06 11.17
C ALA A 262 21.33 2.44 11.85
N ASP A 263 21.88 3.45 11.21
CA ASP A 263 21.98 4.82 11.72
C ASP A 263 20.65 5.59 11.67
N VAL A 264 19.67 5.15 10.89
CA VAL A 264 18.32 5.74 10.85
C VAL A 264 17.37 5.11 11.89
N LYS A 265 17.82 4.12 12.64
CA LYS A 265 17.01 3.32 13.59
C LYS A 265 16.51 4.07 14.82
N SER A 266 16.96 5.27 15.06
CA SER A 266 16.52 6.05 16.21
C SER A 266 16.11 7.43 15.75
N PRO A 267 14.87 7.86 16.05
CA PRO A 267 14.57 9.30 15.92
C PRO A 267 15.59 10.09 16.74
N PRO A 268 15.95 11.31 16.32
CA PRO A 268 16.87 12.15 17.07
C PRO A 268 16.48 12.19 18.54
N LYS A 269 17.44 11.96 19.43
CA LYS A 269 17.21 11.90 20.88
C LYS A 269 16.61 13.19 21.46
N ASP A 270 16.73 14.28 20.74
CA ASP A 270 16.30 15.63 21.14
C ASP A 270 14.89 15.99 20.65
N ARG A 271 14.19 15.02 20.09
CA ARG A 271 12.84 15.23 19.56
C ARG A 271 11.86 15.47 20.70
N LYS A 272 11.37 16.68 20.81
CA LYS A 272 10.15 16.96 21.58
C LYS A 272 9.00 16.39 20.76
N ASP A 273 8.33 15.37 21.27
CA ASP A 273 7.11 14.86 20.65
C ASP A 273 5.96 15.82 20.96
N PRO A 274 5.51 16.63 20.01
CA PRO A 274 4.50 17.66 20.26
C PRO A 274 3.08 17.11 20.19
N LEU A 275 2.90 15.85 19.76
CA LEU A 275 1.58 15.25 19.60
C LEU A 275 1.08 14.75 20.96
N LEU A 276 0.15 15.48 21.55
CA LEU A 276 -0.52 15.01 22.75
C LEU A 276 -1.52 13.90 22.43
N PRO A 277 -1.71 12.92 23.34
CA PRO A 277 -2.81 12.00 23.26
C PRO A 277 -4.13 12.77 23.17
N LEU A 278 -4.98 12.42 22.22
CA LEU A 278 -6.30 13.02 22.07
C LEU A 278 -7.33 12.36 22.98
N CYS A 279 -7.16 11.06 23.23
CA CYS A 279 -8.08 10.27 24.04
C CYS A 279 -7.34 9.08 24.67
N GLU A 280 -7.75 8.65 25.86
CA GLU A 280 -7.26 7.41 26.45
C GLU A 280 -7.74 6.20 25.65
N ARG A 281 -6.87 5.19 25.46
CA ARG A 281 -7.14 4.03 24.60
C ARG A 281 -8.43 3.29 24.98
N ASN A 282 -8.72 3.14 26.27
CA ASN A 282 -9.91 2.47 26.79
C ASN A 282 -11.21 3.26 26.66
N ARG A 283 -11.14 4.49 26.15
CA ARG A 283 -12.27 5.38 25.88
C ARG A 283 -12.54 5.55 24.39
N ILE A 284 -11.83 4.84 23.54
CA ILE A 284 -11.99 4.87 22.09
C ILE A 284 -12.74 3.63 21.63
N ASN A 285 -13.87 3.83 20.98
CA ASN A 285 -14.62 2.77 20.32
C ASN A 285 -14.40 2.88 18.81
N VAL A 286 -13.87 1.84 18.20
CA VAL A 286 -13.66 1.79 16.76
C VAL A 286 -14.68 0.86 16.14
N THR A 287 -15.44 1.35 15.18
CA THR A 287 -16.35 0.57 14.36
C THR A 287 -15.84 0.56 12.93
N ILE A 288 -15.63 -0.61 12.38
CA ILE A 288 -15.34 -0.82 10.98
C ILE A 288 -16.55 -1.49 10.38
N PRO A 289 -17.38 -0.74 9.65
CA PRO A 289 -18.53 -1.32 8.93
C PRO A 289 -18.01 -2.23 7.81
N TYR A 290 -18.82 -2.45 6.80
CA TYR A 290 -18.34 -3.09 5.58
C TYR A 290 -17.18 -2.28 4.99
N GLN A 291 -16.19 -2.97 4.44
CA GLN A 291 -15.02 -2.35 3.84
C GLN A 291 -15.20 -2.29 2.32
N GLY A 292 -15.29 -1.09 1.77
CA GLY A 292 -15.54 -0.85 0.34
C GLY A 292 -14.27 -0.68 -0.47
N ALA A 293 -13.14 -0.44 0.20
CA ALA A 293 -11.84 -0.37 -0.43
C ALA A 293 -10.71 -0.61 0.57
N TRP A 294 -9.59 -1.10 0.08
CA TRP A 294 -8.35 -1.18 0.86
C TRP A 294 -7.31 -0.26 0.25
N TYR A 295 -6.82 0.66 1.06
CA TYR A 295 -5.91 1.70 0.61
C TYR A 295 -4.48 1.44 1.06
N GLY A 296 -4.08 0.17 1.18
CA GLY A 296 -2.71 -0.28 1.43
C GLY A 296 -1.82 0.73 2.15
N GLY A 297 -0.97 1.38 1.39
CA GLY A 297 -0.02 2.36 1.88
C GLY A 297 -0.61 3.63 2.50
N ILE A 298 -1.84 4.05 2.19
CA ILE A 298 -2.46 5.22 2.86
C ILE A 298 -2.58 4.95 4.36
N SER A 299 -2.93 3.75 4.74
CA SER A 299 -3.04 3.38 6.15
C SER A 299 -1.69 3.35 6.86
N TRP A 300 -0.63 3.06 6.13
CA TRP A 300 0.73 2.93 6.67
C TRP A 300 1.50 4.25 6.64
N LEU A 301 1.30 5.09 5.64
CA LEU A 301 2.09 6.30 5.39
C LEU A 301 1.59 7.55 6.13
N GLY A 302 0.72 7.42 7.11
CA GLY A 302 0.30 8.52 7.95
C GLY A 302 -0.90 9.33 7.45
N TYR A 303 -1.36 9.18 6.19
CA TYR A 303 -2.58 9.86 5.75
C TYR A 303 -3.80 9.43 6.56
N SER A 304 -3.97 8.13 6.80
CA SER A 304 -5.07 7.67 7.63
C SER A 304 -4.93 8.16 9.07
N THR A 305 -3.71 8.20 9.60
CA THR A 305 -3.47 8.67 10.96
C THR A 305 -3.77 10.15 11.11
N SER A 306 -3.34 10.96 10.17
CA SER A 306 -3.61 12.40 10.14
C SER A 306 -5.07 12.70 9.94
N PHE A 307 -5.68 11.96 9.04
CA PHE A 307 -7.08 12.06 8.71
C PHE A 307 -7.98 11.73 9.91
N ILE A 308 -7.67 10.65 10.64
CA ILE A 308 -8.39 10.26 11.85
C ILE A 308 -8.19 11.30 12.96
N ARG A 309 -6.96 11.78 13.16
CA ARG A 309 -6.69 12.84 14.14
C ARG A 309 -7.43 14.12 13.79
N MET A 310 -7.42 14.51 12.52
CA MET A 310 -8.15 15.67 12.00
C MET A 310 -9.65 15.53 12.30
N ALA A 311 -10.27 14.42 11.91
CA ALA A 311 -11.68 14.16 12.17
C ALA A 311 -12.01 14.24 13.68
N THR A 312 -11.13 13.71 14.53
CA THR A 312 -11.26 13.73 15.99
C THR A 312 -11.21 15.14 16.57
N ILE A 313 -10.27 15.96 16.11
CA ILE A 313 -10.12 17.38 16.53
C ILE A 313 -11.34 18.18 16.07
N ILE A 314 -11.74 18.05 14.82
CA ILE A 314 -12.91 18.74 14.29
C ILE A 314 -14.18 18.39 15.07
N ALA A 315 -14.39 17.10 15.36
CA ALA A 315 -15.54 16.65 16.14
C ALA A 315 -15.55 17.23 17.57
N LYS A 316 -14.38 17.45 18.17
CA LYS A 316 -14.28 18.09 19.48
C LYS A 316 -14.63 19.57 19.40
N ARG A 317 -14.16 20.28 18.38
CA ARG A 317 -14.52 21.70 18.12
C ARG A 317 -15.99 21.87 17.79
N ALA A 318 -16.60 20.88 17.15
CA ALA A 318 -18.02 20.87 16.81
C ALA A 318 -18.96 20.65 18.02
N GLN A 319 -18.51 20.90 19.23
CA GLN A 319 -19.29 20.78 20.46
C GLN A 319 -19.93 19.39 20.65
N ASN A 320 -19.13 18.37 20.41
CA ASN A 320 -19.55 16.95 20.47
C ASN A 320 -20.60 16.54 19.43
N ARG A 321 -20.82 17.31 18.37
CA ARG A 321 -21.57 16.83 17.21
C ARG A 321 -20.73 15.80 16.44
N PRO A 322 -21.36 14.75 15.88
CA PRO A 322 -20.64 13.86 14.98
C PRO A 322 -20.12 14.62 13.77
N VAL A 323 -18.93 14.30 13.31
CA VAL A 323 -18.35 14.89 12.11
C VAL A 323 -17.90 13.80 11.15
N LYS A 324 -18.31 13.89 9.89
CA LYS A 324 -17.82 13.08 8.79
C LYS A 324 -16.81 13.88 7.99
N LEU A 325 -15.55 13.49 8.08
CA LEU A 325 -14.47 14.03 7.25
C LEU A 325 -14.32 13.16 6.01
N LEU A 326 -14.24 13.79 4.86
CA LEU A 326 -14.29 13.15 3.54
C LEU A 326 -13.12 13.59 2.67
N PHE A 327 -12.45 12.61 2.09
CA PHE A 327 -11.72 12.77 0.85
C PHE A 327 -12.57 12.22 -0.29
N ASP A 328 -12.73 13.01 -1.33
CA ASP A 328 -13.47 12.55 -2.50
C ASP A 328 -12.64 11.56 -3.35
N GLU A 329 -13.33 10.92 -4.28
CA GLU A 329 -12.77 9.86 -5.13
C GLU A 329 -11.64 10.35 -6.04
N SER A 330 -11.60 11.64 -6.39
CA SER A 330 -10.52 12.20 -7.21
C SER A 330 -9.15 12.05 -6.55
N HIS A 331 -9.12 11.93 -5.23
CA HIS A 331 -7.91 11.67 -4.46
C HIS A 331 -7.26 10.32 -4.79
N PHE A 332 -8.06 9.33 -5.17
CA PHE A 332 -7.57 7.99 -5.49
C PHE A 332 -6.91 7.88 -6.84
N TYR A 333 -7.32 8.72 -7.78
CA TYR A 333 -6.67 8.77 -9.10
C TYR A 333 -5.27 9.37 -9.04
N LEU A 334 -4.97 10.08 -7.96
CA LEU A 334 -3.67 10.71 -7.73
C LEU A 334 -2.76 9.84 -6.85
N THR A 335 -3.37 8.90 -6.15
CA THR A 335 -2.68 7.99 -5.24
C THR A 335 -2.68 6.61 -5.87
N GLY A 336 -1.53 6.04 -6.10
CA GLY A 336 -1.42 4.74 -6.72
C GLY A 336 -0.07 4.12 -6.50
N ASP A 337 0.09 2.96 -7.10
CA ASP A 337 1.37 2.31 -7.16
C ASP A 337 2.26 3.10 -8.13
N ASP A 338 3.49 3.37 -7.71
CA ASP A 338 4.37 4.28 -8.41
C ASP A 338 4.82 3.75 -9.77
N ALA A 339 5.01 4.67 -10.72
CA ALA A 339 5.77 4.39 -11.92
C ALA A 339 7.20 3.99 -11.57
N ALA A 340 7.82 3.14 -12.36
CA ALA A 340 9.24 2.84 -12.23
C ALA A 340 9.87 2.60 -13.61
N LYS A 341 11.12 3.02 -13.76
CA LYS A 341 11.93 2.78 -14.96
C LYS A 341 12.96 1.69 -14.66
N TYR A 342 13.02 0.71 -15.52
CA TYR A 342 13.88 -0.45 -15.37
C TYR A 342 14.90 -0.52 -16.51
N LYS A 343 16.18 -0.74 -16.18
CA LYS A 343 17.25 -1.14 -17.10
C LYS A 343 17.72 -2.51 -16.65
N CYS A 344 17.62 -3.50 -17.52
CA CYS A 344 17.81 -4.89 -17.19
C CYS A 344 18.84 -5.54 -18.08
N ARG A 345 19.74 -6.35 -17.49
CA ARG A 345 20.62 -7.30 -18.17
C ARG A 345 20.39 -8.68 -17.60
N ILE A 346 20.17 -9.64 -18.47
CA ILE A 346 19.90 -11.04 -18.10
C ILE A 346 20.94 -11.93 -18.81
N GLY A 347 21.69 -12.70 -18.04
CA GLY A 347 22.47 -13.83 -18.57
C GLY A 347 21.58 -15.07 -18.60
N ALA A 348 21.42 -15.71 -19.75
CA ALA A 348 20.58 -16.88 -19.85
C ALA A 348 21.20 -17.96 -20.77
N LYS A 349 20.87 -19.22 -20.49
CA LYS A 349 21.21 -20.40 -21.30
C LYS A 349 20.10 -20.70 -22.30
N LYS A 350 20.45 -21.38 -23.38
CA LYS A 350 19.50 -21.82 -24.44
C LYS A 350 18.32 -22.64 -23.91
N ASP A 351 18.49 -23.28 -22.79
CA ASP A 351 17.44 -24.08 -22.16
C ASP A 351 16.50 -23.27 -21.26
N GLY A 352 16.68 -21.92 -21.20
CA GLY A 352 15.87 -21.01 -20.42
C GLY A 352 16.37 -20.77 -18.97
N THR A 353 17.49 -21.39 -18.57
CA THR A 353 18.10 -21.14 -17.26
C THR A 353 18.68 -19.74 -17.20
N ILE A 354 18.32 -18.95 -16.19
CA ILE A 354 18.87 -17.62 -15.95
C ILE A 354 20.08 -17.77 -15.04
N THR A 355 21.25 -17.32 -15.52
CA THR A 355 22.53 -17.46 -14.81
C THR A 355 22.93 -16.21 -14.06
N ALA A 356 22.47 -15.04 -14.49
CA ALA A 356 22.72 -13.77 -13.83
C ALA A 356 21.65 -12.73 -14.13
N LEU A 357 21.45 -11.82 -13.19
CA LEU A 357 20.64 -10.61 -13.31
C LEU A 357 21.42 -9.37 -12.91
N ASP A 358 21.24 -8.28 -13.66
CA ASP A 358 21.68 -6.95 -13.28
C ASP A 358 20.54 -5.97 -13.57
N TRP A 359 19.95 -5.44 -12.50
CA TRP A 359 18.81 -4.53 -12.57
C TRP A 359 19.16 -3.17 -11.99
N HIS A 360 18.88 -2.14 -12.76
CA HIS A 360 18.88 -0.77 -12.30
C HIS A 360 17.47 -0.20 -12.39
N VAL A 361 16.94 0.21 -11.25
CA VAL A 361 15.55 0.66 -11.12
C VAL A 361 15.52 2.05 -10.53
N VAL A 362 14.81 2.94 -11.22
CA VAL A 362 14.51 4.28 -10.74
C VAL A 362 13.02 4.38 -10.51
N GLY A 363 12.62 4.80 -9.31
CA GLY A 363 11.23 5.01 -8.95
C GLY A 363 11.08 6.23 -8.05
N PRO A 364 9.87 6.79 -7.92
CA PRO A 364 9.58 7.75 -6.87
C PRO A 364 9.61 7.04 -5.53
N VAL A 365 9.36 7.77 -4.47
CA VAL A 365 9.34 7.21 -3.13
C VAL A 365 8.32 6.08 -3.04
N GLY A 366 8.77 4.87 -2.74
CA GLY A 366 7.90 3.70 -2.62
C GLY A 366 8.66 2.40 -2.46
N GLU A 367 7.93 1.33 -2.27
CA GLU A 367 8.47 0.00 -2.06
C GLU A 367 8.77 -0.68 -3.39
N LEU A 368 10.03 -0.67 -3.81
CA LEU A 368 10.48 -1.43 -4.97
C LEU A 368 11.05 -2.79 -4.50
N HIS A 369 10.20 -3.80 -4.43
CA HIS A 369 10.56 -5.14 -3.91
C HIS A 369 11.40 -6.01 -4.85
N ILE A 370 12.00 -5.44 -5.86
CA ILE A 370 12.85 -6.15 -6.82
C ILE A 370 14.05 -6.81 -6.15
N ASP A 371 14.52 -6.27 -5.06
CA ASP A 371 15.58 -6.87 -4.26
C ASP A 371 15.22 -8.26 -3.69
N LYS A 372 13.93 -8.61 -3.74
CA LYS A 372 13.41 -9.90 -3.31
C LYS A 372 13.32 -10.95 -4.42
N THR A 373 13.80 -10.63 -5.62
CA THR A 373 13.81 -11.59 -6.74
C THR A 373 14.51 -12.91 -6.40
N HIS A 374 15.62 -12.85 -5.66
CA HIS A 374 16.35 -14.03 -5.21
C HIS A 374 15.57 -14.89 -4.21
N GLU A 375 14.57 -14.35 -3.54
CA GLU A 375 13.70 -15.08 -2.62
C GLU A 375 12.61 -15.85 -3.36
N SER A 376 12.26 -15.43 -4.58
CA SER A 376 11.20 -16.02 -5.40
C SER A 376 11.70 -16.82 -6.59
N THR A 377 12.99 -16.79 -6.87
CA THR A 377 13.61 -17.49 -8.00
C THR A 377 14.85 -18.25 -7.56
N CYS A 378 15.29 -19.22 -8.37
CA CYS A 378 16.54 -19.93 -8.14
C CYS A 378 17.78 -19.22 -8.68
N ILE A 379 17.66 -17.93 -9.03
CA ILE A 379 18.76 -17.13 -9.58
C ILE A 379 19.74 -16.78 -8.48
N GLN A 380 20.96 -17.31 -8.58
CA GLN A 380 21.99 -17.21 -7.54
C GLN A 380 22.89 -15.99 -7.69
N ASN A 381 22.93 -15.35 -8.86
CA ASN A 381 23.82 -14.24 -9.16
C ASN A 381 22.98 -13.02 -9.56
N MET A 382 22.85 -12.07 -8.64
CA MET A 382 22.00 -10.89 -8.88
C MET A 382 22.68 -9.62 -8.38
N ARG A 383 22.71 -8.61 -9.23
CA ARG A 383 22.98 -7.21 -8.88
C ARG A 383 21.70 -6.41 -9.02
N ASN A 384 21.38 -5.66 -7.99
CA ASN A 384 20.22 -4.79 -8.00
C ASN A 384 20.60 -3.41 -7.47
N THR A 385 20.41 -2.39 -8.30
CA THR A 385 20.58 -0.99 -7.92
C THR A 385 19.22 -0.30 -7.97
N GLN A 386 18.79 0.28 -6.88
CA GLN A 386 17.54 1.03 -6.77
C GLN A 386 17.87 2.48 -6.40
N GLU A 387 17.27 3.41 -7.10
CA GLU A 387 17.36 4.84 -6.80
C GLU A 387 15.95 5.39 -6.62
N TRP A 388 15.72 6.01 -5.48
CA TRP A 388 14.43 6.63 -5.17
C TRP A 388 14.56 8.14 -5.38
N ALA A 389 13.82 8.61 -6.38
CA ALA A 389 13.82 10.00 -6.79
C ALA A 389 12.62 10.73 -6.20
N LEU A 390 12.84 11.87 -5.55
CA LEU A 390 11.75 12.77 -5.19
C LEU A 390 11.20 13.41 -6.47
N ILE A 391 9.90 13.35 -6.63
CA ILE A 391 9.14 14.06 -7.65
C ILE A 391 7.89 14.67 -7.01
N ASN A 392 7.32 15.68 -7.63
CA ASN A 392 6.09 16.32 -7.16
C ASN A 392 4.86 15.47 -7.52
N HIS A 393 4.79 14.31 -6.91
CA HIS A 393 3.75 13.32 -7.07
C HIS A 393 3.16 12.96 -5.70
N SER A 394 1.90 12.59 -5.67
CA SER A 394 1.25 12.09 -4.46
C SER A 394 2.07 10.96 -3.84
N PRO A 395 2.16 10.89 -2.50
CA PRO A 395 2.86 9.79 -1.87
C PRO A 395 2.30 8.45 -2.29
N HIS A 396 3.22 7.52 -2.42
CA HIS A 396 2.95 6.14 -2.76
C HIS A 396 1.89 5.50 -1.86
N ILE A 397 0.97 4.82 -2.49
CA ILE A 397 0.06 3.90 -1.86
C ILE A 397 0.39 2.51 -2.38
N CYS A 398 0.86 1.65 -1.50
CA CYS A 398 1.12 0.27 -1.87
C CYS A 398 -0.19 -0.40 -2.32
N PHE A 399 -0.32 -0.64 -3.61
CA PHE A 399 -1.47 -1.36 -4.16
C PHE A 399 -1.40 -2.86 -3.88
N ARG A 400 -0.23 -3.40 -3.73
CA ARG A 400 0.10 -4.78 -3.36
C ARG A 400 1.58 -5.01 -3.62
N HIS A 401 2.26 -5.63 -2.70
CA HIS A 401 3.69 -5.95 -2.82
C HIS A 401 3.99 -6.81 -4.05
N GLY A 402 3.10 -7.73 -4.39
CA GLY A 402 3.27 -8.62 -5.53
C GLY A 402 3.29 -7.92 -6.89
N THR A 403 2.51 -6.86 -7.10
CA THR A 403 2.42 -6.21 -8.41
C THR A 403 3.73 -5.55 -8.83
N GLN A 404 4.50 -5.03 -7.91
CA GLN A 404 5.78 -4.38 -8.19
C GLN A 404 6.84 -5.38 -8.66
N CYS A 405 6.83 -6.61 -8.13
CA CYS A 405 7.75 -7.68 -8.52
C CYS A 405 7.25 -8.47 -9.74
N CYS A 406 5.94 -8.65 -9.87
CA CYS A 406 5.37 -9.53 -10.89
C CYS A 406 5.63 -9.02 -12.31
N VAL A 407 5.51 -7.69 -12.55
CA VAL A 407 5.77 -7.14 -13.89
C VAL A 407 7.21 -7.40 -14.33
N PRO A 408 8.25 -6.97 -13.59
CA PRO A 408 9.63 -7.23 -13.99
C PRO A 408 9.97 -8.72 -14.10
N HIS A 409 9.45 -9.59 -13.20
CA HIS A 409 9.70 -11.02 -13.28
C HIS A 409 9.10 -11.65 -14.54
N ASN A 410 7.84 -11.37 -14.83
CA ASN A 410 7.21 -11.94 -16.03
C ASN A 410 7.82 -11.37 -17.30
N MET A 411 8.17 -10.08 -17.33
CA MET A 411 8.93 -9.49 -18.45
C MET A 411 10.27 -10.19 -18.67
N MET A 412 10.98 -10.56 -17.60
CA MET A 412 12.23 -11.29 -17.65
C MET A 412 12.03 -12.67 -18.28
N PHE A 413 11.05 -13.44 -17.82
CA PHE A 413 10.76 -14.77 -18.37
C PHE A 413 10.33 -14.70 -19.84
N ASP A 414 9.48 -13.76 -20.20
CA ASP A 414 9.04 -13.53 -21.58
C ASP A 414 10.21 -13.17 -22.50
N ARG A 415 11.15 -12.33 -22.06
CA ARG A 415 12.34 -11.95 -22.83
C ARG A 415 13.26 -13.15 -23.08
N VAL A 416 13.51 -13.97 -22.06
CA VAL A 416 14.30 -15.19 -22.20
C VAL A 416 13.59 -16.20 -23.12
N ALA A 417 12.29 -16.39 -22.94
CA ALA A 417 11.48 -17.27 -23.78
C ALA A 417 11.51 -16.84 -25.24
N ALA A 418 11.31 -15.54 -25.52
CA ALA A 418 11.32 -15.02 -26.88
C ALA A 418 12.70 -15.16 -27.55
N GLU A 419 13.78 -14.93 -26.80
CA GLU A 419 15.15 -15.02 -27.31
C GLU A 419 15.52 -16.42 -27.79
N PHE A 420 15.07 -17.45 -27.06
CA PHE A 420 15.43 -18.83 -27.37
C PHE A 420 14.28 -19.64 -28.01
N GLY A 421 13.14 -18.99 -28.31
CA GLY A 421 11.97 -19.66 -28.90
C GLY A 421 11.29 -20.65 -27.95
N LEU A 422 11.36 -20.41 -26.65
CA LEU A 422 10.81 -21.28 -25.61
C LEU A 422 9.37 -20.85 -25.22
N ASP A 423 8.63 -21.79 -24.65
CA ASP A 423 7.37 -21.50 -23.94
C ASP A 423 7.68 -20.75 -22.63
N PRO A 424 7.07 -19.58 -22.37
CA PRO A 424 7.33 -18.81 -21.14
C PRO A 424 6.99 -19.57 -19.86
N THR A 425 6.05 -20.50 -19.88
CA THR A 425 5.74 -21.37 -18.73
C THR A 425 6.91 -22.29 -18.37
N VAL A 426 7.66 -22.74 -19.37
CA VAL A 426 8.86 -23.57 -19.16
C VAL A 426 9.97 -22.73 -18.53
N VAL A 427 10.19 -21.50 -19.02
CA VAL A 427 11.19 -20.61 -18.46
C VAL A 427 10.85 -20.22 -17.01
N ALA A 428 9.60 -19.90 -16.74
CA ALA A 428 9.14 -19.56 -15.40
C ALA A 428 9.36 -20.72 -14.41
N LEU A 429 8.89 -21.92 -14.76
CA LEU A 429 9.06 -23.10 -13.90
C LEU A 429 10.52 -23.48 -13.69
N LYS A 430 11.37 -23.28 -14.69
CA LYS A 430 12.78 -23.61 -14.59
C LYS A 430 13.55 -22.71 -13.62
N ASN A 431 13.12 -21.47 -13.53
CA ASN A 431 13.73 -20.45 -12.66
C ASN A 431 12.95 -20.21 -11.35
N ASP A 432 11.90 -21.00 -11.10
CA ASP A 432 11.14 -20.90 -9.88
C ASP A 432 11.96 -21.35 -8.66
N GLY A 433 12.01 -20.51 -7.65
CA GLY A 433 12.80 -20.72 -6.45
C GLY A 433 12.37 -21.91 -5.59
N CYS A 434 11.14 -22.39 -5.77
CA CYS A 434 10.60 -23.50 -5.00
C CYS A 434 10.91 -24.88 -5.60
N GLN A 435 11.57 -24.95 -6.75
CA GLN A 435 11.95 -26.22 -7.42
C GLN A 435 13.20 -26.85 -6.77
N GLY A 436 13.04 -27.33 -5.52
CA GLY A 436 14.11 -28.05 -4.83
C GLY A 436 15.22 -27.17 -4.23
N HIS A 437 15.01 -25.88 -4.16
CA HIS A 437 15.90 -24.96 -3.47
C HIS A 437 15.36 -24.67 -2.08
N ASP A 438 16.27 -24.72 -1.09
CA ASP A 438 15.96 -24.30 0.27
C ASP A 438 15.81 -22.78 0.31
N TRP A 439 14.58 -22.31 0.35
CA TRP A 439 14.31 -20.95 0.79
C TRP A 439 14.67 -20.87 2.27
N ALA A 440 15.88 -20.46 2.54
CA ALA A 440 16.49 -20.67 3.86
C ALA A 440 15.60 -20.21 5.01
N TRP A 441 14.85 -19.13 4.85
CA TRP A 441 13.98 -18.64 5.91
C TRP A 441 12.57 -19.26 5.88
N ILE A 442 11.98 -19.49 4.71
CA ILE A 442 10.64 -20.14 4.59
C ILE A 442 10.77 -21.61 4.96
N THR A 443 11.78 -22.31 4.44
CA THR A 443 12.01 -23.71 4.76
C THR A 443 12.26 -23.88 6.25
N LYS A 444 13.11 -23.05 6.84
CA LYS A 444 13.35 -23.04 8.29
C LYS A 444 12.08 -22.77 9.08
N TYR A 445 11.28 -21.78 8.68
CA TYR A 445 10.01 -21.48 9.33
C TYR A 445 9.01 -22.63 9.21
N GLN A 446 8.89 -23.23 8.03
CA GLN A 446 8.01 -24.38 7.81
C GLN A 446 8.45 -25.59 8.66
N GLU A 447 9.75 -25.88 8.69
CA GLU A 447 10.33 -26.96 9.50
C GLU A 447 10.11 -26.71 11.00
N GLU A 448 10.40 -25.52 11.48
CA GLU A 448 10.23 -25.14 12.89
C GLU A 448 8.77 -25.17 13.34
N ASN A 449 7.81 -24.95 12.44
CA ASN A 449 6.39 -24.85 12.76
C ASN A 449 5.57 -26.04 12.20
N GLY A 450 6.20 -27.02 11.58
CA GLY A 450 5.55 -28.24 11.10
C GLY A 450 4.60 -28.06 9.92
N PHE A 451 4.73 -26.98 9.15
CA PHE A 451 3.92 -26.78 7.95
C PHE A 451 4.36 -27.70 6.81
N PRO A 452 3.41 -28.24 6.00
CA PRO A 452 3.76 -29.06 4.88
C PRO A 452 4.53 -28.28 3.81
N LYS A 453 5.64 -28.84 3.34
CA LYS A 453 6.41 -28.30 2.21
C LYS A 453 5.66 -28.60 0.90
N ARG A 454 4.56 -27.92 0.64
CA ARG A 454 3.81 -28.07 -0.60
C ARG A 454 3.98 -26.85 -1.48
N HIS A 455 4.42 -27.11 -2.69
CA HIS A 455 4.54 -26.10 -3.73
C HIS A 455 3.62 -26.50 -4.92
N SER A 456 2.61 -25.69 -5.17
CA SER A 456 1.56 -26.01 -6.14
C SER A 456 1.69 -25.25 -7.47
N LEU A 457 2.74 -24.45 -7.67
CA LEU A 457 2.85 -23.61 -8.87
C LEU A 457 2.77 -24.44 -10.15
N LYS A 458 3.52 -25.54 -10.22
CA LYS A 458 3.49 -26.42 -11.39
C LYS A 458 2.10 -27.01 -11.64
N GLU A 459 1.43 -27.50 -10.60
CA GLU A 459 0.07 -28.05 -10.70
C GLU A 459 -0.92 -26.99 -11.24
N VAL A 460 -0.85 -25.77 -10.71
CA VAL A 460 -1.72 -24.66 -11.13
C VAL A 460 -1.46 -24.29 -12.60
N ILE A 461 -0.19 -24.23 -13.01
CA ILE A 461 0.18 -23.97 -14.41
C ILE A 461 -0.34 -25.09 -15.31
N ASP A 462 -0.14 -26.36 -14.94
CA ASP A 462 -0.58 -27.51 -15.73
C ASP A 462 -2.10 -27.53 -15.91
N LEU A 463 -2.87 -27.31 -14.83
CA LEU A 463 -4.33 -27.20 -14.88
C LEU A 463 -4.79 -26.01 -15.76
N GLY A 464 -4.14 -24.86 -15.64
CA GLY A 464 -4.42 -23.70 -16.48
C GLY A 464 -4.13 -23.98 -17.96
N LYS A 465 -3.00 -24.62 -18.26
CA LYS A 465 -2.62 -25.02 -19.62
C LYS A 465 -3.63 -26.00 -20.23
N GLU A 466 -4.06 -27.00 -19.46
CA GLU A 466 -5.07 -27.95 -19.88
C GLU A 466 -6.41 -27.24 -20.17
N ALA A 467 -6.89 -26.41 -19.25
CA ALA A 467 -8.18 -25.74 -19.38
C ALA A 467 -8.30 -24.87 -20.64
N ILE A 468 -7.25 -24.16 -21.02
CA ILE A 468 -7.25 -23.32 -22.23
C ILE A 468 -6.69 -24.03 -23.47
N GLN A 469 -6.25 -25.28 -23.34
CA GLN A 469 -5.58 -26.05 -24.39
C GLN A 469 -4.30 -25.36 -24.90
N TRP A 470 -3.48 -24.94 -23.94
CA TRP A 470 -2.27 -24.17 -24.19
C TRP A 470 -1.37 -24.78 -25.23
N ASP A 471 -0.98 -26.04 -25.07
CA ASP A 471 -0.03 -26.73 -25.95
C ASP A 471 -0.49 -26.84 -27.41
N LYS A 472 -1.81 -26.73 -27.66
CA LYS A 472 -2.38 -26.72 -29.04
C LYS A 472 -2.49 -25.32 -29.60
N LYS A 473 -2.64 -24.32 -28.75
CA LYS A 473 -2.96 -22.94 -29.15
C LYS A 473 -1.79 -22.00 -29.05
N TRP A 474 -0.85 -22.30 -28.16
CA TRP A 474 0.32 -21.43 -27.98
C TRP A 474 1.24 -21.47 -29.21
N HIS A 475 1.84 -20.37 -29.50
CA HIS A 475 2.86 -20.19 -30.53
C HIS A 475 3.65 -18.92 -30.20
N ALA A 476 4.83 -18.77 -30.79
CA ALA A 476 5.68 -17.60 -30.60
C ALA A 476 4.92 -16.30 -30.95
N PRO A 477 5.21 -15.18 -30.28
CA PRO A 477 4.59 -13.90 -30.57
C PRO A 477 4.66 -13.53 -32.06
N GLY A 478 3.56 -13.05 -32.61
CA GLY A 478 3.46 -12.66 -34.01
C GLY A 478 3.39 -13.80 -35.04
N ALA A 479 3.45 -15.06 -34.63
CA ALA A 479 3.51 -16.19 -35.56
C ALA A 479 2.17 -16.57 -36.20
N LYS A 480 1.03 -16.20 -35.63
CA LYS A 480 -0.28 -16.64 -36.13
C LYS A 480 -1.21 -15.46 -36.44
N LYS A 481 -1.61 -15.41 -37.72
CA LYS A 481 -2.64 -14.49 -38.20
C LYS A 481 -3.94 -15.23 -38.44
N LEU A 482 -5.03 -14.73 -37.93
CA LEU A 482 -6.38 -15.29 -38.14
C LEU A 482 -6.95 -14.87 -39.49
N SER A 483 -7.98 -15.61 -39.95
CA SER A 483 -8.65 -15.35 -41.24
C SER A 483 -9.27 -13.97 -41.35
N ASN A 484 -9.63 -13.36 -40.23
CA ASN A 484 -10.16 -11.98 -40.14
C ASN A 484 -9.06 -10.89 -40.11
N GLY A 485 -7.79 -11.26 -40.31
CA GLY A 485 -6.66 -10.35 -40.33
C GLY A 485 -6.05 -10.02 -38.97
N ARG A 486 -6.66 -10.44 -37.86
CA ARG A 486 -6.15 -10.22 -36.51
C ARG A 486 -5.00 -11.16 -36.17
N MET A 487 -4.07 -10.69 -35.37
CA MET A 487 -3.03 -11.55 -34.79
C MET A 487 -3.61 -12.30 -33.60
N HIS A 488 -3.29 -13.58 -33.50
CA HIS A 488 -3.61 -14.40 -32.34
C HIS A 488 -2.39 -14.46 -31.41
N GLY A 489 -2.62 -14.45 -30.12
CA GLY A 489 -1.59 -14.62 -29.09
C GLY A 489 -2.19 -15.18 -27.81
N LEU A 490 -1.37 -15.88 -27.05
CA LEU A 490 -1.65 -16.32 -25.69
C LEU A 490 -0.57 -15.73 -24.79
N GLY A 491 -0.97 -15.21 -23.63
CA GLY A 491 -0.09 -14.72 -22.61
C GLY A 491 -0.14 -15.59 -21.37
N PHE A 492 0.97 -15.64 -20.65
CA PHE A 492 1.10 -16.32 -19.38
C PHE A 492 1.70 -15.33 -18.36
N VAL A 493 1.10 -15.28 -17.20
CA VAL A 493 1.61 -14.52 -16.05
C VAL A 493 1.33 -15.34 -14.80
N TYR A 494 2.30 -15.46 -13.93
CA TYR A 494 2.05 -15.88 -12.58
C TYR A 494 2.43 -14.80 -11.57
N ILE A 495 1.72 -14.78 -10.47
CA ILE A 495 1.96 -13.83 -9.39
C ILE A 495 2.58 -14.59 -8.24
N ASN A 496 3.79 -14.19 -7.89
CA ASN A 496 4.45 -14.61 -6.67
C ASN A 496 4.36 -13.44 -5.69
N GLU A 497 3.34 -13.48 -4.83
CA GLU A 497 3.16 -12.46 -3.81
C GLU A 497 3.82 -12.91 -2.52
N TRP A 498 4.70 -12.07 -2.01
CA TRP A 498 5.27 -12.25 -0.70
C TRP A 498 4.20 -11.97 0.36
N SER A 499 3.84 -13.01 1.12
CA SER A 499 2.85 -12.88 2.18
C SER A 499 3.52 -12.43 3.48
N TRP A 500 3.06 -11.32 4.02
CA TRP A 500 3.51 -10.84 5.32
C TRP A 500 3.18 -11.82 6.43
N MET A 501 4.14 -12.02 7.29
CA MET A 501 3.99 -12.84 8.46
C MET A 501 2.96 -12.24 9.41
N PRO A 502 1.98 -13.03 9.84
CA PRO A 502 1.00 -12.58 10.79
C PRO A 502 1.66 -12.27 12.14
N GLY A 503 1.26 -11.18 12.73
CA GLY A 503 1.41 -10.97 14.15
C GLY A 503 0.59 -12.01 14.94
N ARG A 504 0.66 -11.96 16.26
CA ARG A 504 -0.19 -12.79 17.13
C ARG A 504 -1.65 -12.47 16.85
N GLN A 505 -2.41 -13.46 16.45
CA GLN A 505 -3.84 -13.35 16.25
C GLN A 505 -4.57 -13.98 17.45
N PHE A 506 -5.73 -13.46 17.75
CA PHE A 506 -6.61 -13.95 18.79
C PHE A 506 -7.94 -14.33 18.18
N ALA A 507 -8.43 -15.51 18.51
CA ALA A 507 -9.79 -15.94 18.22
C ALA A 507 -10.44 -16.52 19.47
N CYS A 508 -11.70 -16.18 19.69
CA CYS A 508 -12.52 -16.74 20.74
C CYS A 508 -13.75 -17.40 20.12
N LEU A 509 -14.04 -18.60 20.53
CA LEU A 509 -15.24 -19.33 20.13
C LEU A 509 -16.25 -19.30 21.28
N VAL A 510 -17.44 -18.82 21.01
CA VAL A 510 -18.55 -18.78 22.00
C VAL A 510 -19.68 -19.66 21.50
N LEU A 511 -19.92 -20.76 22.21
CA LEU A 511 -21.07 -21.62 21.97
C LEU A 511 -22.21 -21.20 22.91
N ARG A 512 -23.32 -20.75 22.33
CA ARG A 512 -24.52 -20.36 23.08
C ARG A 512 -25.77 -20.73 22.29
N ASP A 513 -26.71 -21.39 22.96
CA ASP A 513 -28.01 -21.78 22.39
C ASP A 513 -27.89 -22.55 21.07
N GLY A 514 -26.89 -23.45 20.97
CA GLY A 514 -26.61 -24.23 19.77
C GLY A 514 -25.98 -23.43 18.60
N LYS A 515 -25.61 -22.17 18.84
CA LYS A 515 -24.92 -21.33 17.87
C LYS A 515 -23.48 -21.11 18.28
N LEU A 516 -22.56 -21.34 17.34
CA LEU A 516 -21.14 -21.04 17.50
C LEU A 516 -20.84 -19.65 16.91
N THR A 517 -20.35 -18.75 17.77
CA THR A 517 -19.91 -17.42 17.37
C THR A 517 -18.40 -17.35 17.42
N ILE A 518 -17.80 -16.90 16.35
CA ILE A 518 -16.34 -16.67 16.24
C ILE A 518 -16.10 -15.19 16.47
N ILE A 519 -15.29 -14.87 17.46
CA ILE A 519 -14.80 -13.51 17.74
C ILE A 519 -13.31 -13.52 17.47
N GLY A 520 -12.86 -12.74 16.51
CA GLY A 520 -11.44 -12.72 16.12
C GLY A 520 -10.97 -11.33 15.71
N MET A 521 -9.67 -11.08 15.88
CA MET A 521 -9.03 -9.88 15.35
C MET A 521 -8.75 -10.10 13.86
N ARG A 522 -9.47 -9.34 13.04
CA ARG A 522 -9.38 -9.53 11.61
C ARG A 522 -9.80 -8.30 10.83
N ALA A 523 -9.07 -8.03 9.76
CA ALA A 523 -9.53 -7.14 8.69
C ALA A 523 -9.92 -7.98 7.47
N ASP A 524 -11.07 -7.72 6.90
CA ASP A 524 -11.42 -8.24 5.59
C ASP A 524 -10.99 -7.25 4.51
N PHE A 525 -9.96 -7.61 3.76
CA PHE A 525 -9.47 -6.81 2.62
C PHE A 525 -10.21 -7.13 1.30
N GLY A 526 -11.44 -7.59 1.40
CA GLY A 526 -12.24 -8.02 0.26
C GLY A 526 -12.00 -9.46 -0.19
N VAL A 527 -11.21 -10.23 0.55
CA VAL A 527 -10.88 -11.64 0.25
C VAL A 527 -11.79 -12.65 0.97
N ASP A 528 -12.86 -12.16 1.60
CA ASP A 528 -13.84 -12.99 2.32
C ASP A 528 -13.23 -13.85 3.43
N THR A 529 -12.35 -13.26 4.20
CA THR A 529 -11.72 -13.94 5.32
C THR A 529 -12.77 -14.45 6.33
N GLU A 530 -13.98 -13.87 6.38
CA GLU A 530 -15.06 -14.32 7.28
C GLU A 530 -15.57 -15.71 6.93
N SER A 531 -15.81 -15.96 5.67
CA SER A 531 -16.14 -17.29 5.20
C SER A 531 -14.98 -18.27 5.43
N ALA A 532 -13.74 -17.86 5.19
CA ALA A 532 -12.58 -18.70 5.46
C ALA A 532 -12.48 -19.12 6.92
N PHE A 533 -12.67 -18.20 7.87
CA PHE A 533 -12.71 -18.54 9.30
C PHE A 533 -13.83 -19.50 9.66
N ARG A 534 -15.03 -19.30 9.11
CA ARG A 534 -16.16 -20.21 9.34
C ARG A 534 -15.87 -21.61 8.82
N TYR A 535 -15.25 -21.70 7.64
CA TYR A 535 -14.86 -22.98 7.06
C TYR A 535 -13.83 -23.70 7.92
N CYS A 536 -12.80 -23.01 8.38
CA CYS A 536 -11.80 -23.59 9.27
C CYS A 536 -12.42 -24.12 10.57
N VAL A 537 -13.28 -23.32 11.21
CA VAL A 537 -13.94 -23.76 12.47
C VAL A 537 -14.90 -24.91 12.22
N ALA A 538 -15.72 -24.85 11.14
CA ALA A 538 -16.65 -25.94 10.84
C ALA A 538 -15.96 -27.25 10.43
N ALA A 539 -14.74 -27.17 9.91
CA ALA A 539 -13.94 -28.33 9.57
C ALA A 539 -13.36 -29.03 10.81
N GLU A 540 -13.16 -28.29 11.89
CA GLU A 540 -12.55 -28.78 13.13
C GLU A 540 -13.60 -29.13 14.22
N SER A 541 -14.86 -28.76 14.02
CA SER A 541 -15.95 -29.02 14.97
C SER A 541 -16.83 -30.19 14.54
#